data_b29514f6beb5c25bb3327a5ba657965f
#
_entry.id   b29514f6beb5c25bb3327a5ba657965f
#
_cell.length_a   1.000
_cell.length_b   1.000
_cell.length_c   1.000
_cell.angle_alpha   90.00
_cell.angle_beta   90.00
_cell.angle_gamma   90.00
#
_symmetry.space_group_name_H-M   'P 1'
#
loop_
_entity.id
_entity.type
_entity.pdbx_description
1 polymer ?
#
loop_
_entity_poly.entity_id
_entity_poly.type
_entity_poly.pdbx_seq_one_letter_code
_entity_poly.pdbx_strand_id
1 'polypeptide(L)'
;MLEEECIVPKATDMTFRDKLFKQHVGKNPKIGKPKPKKNSNVPDPHFELYHYAGTVGYNVTDWLTKNKDPLNGSVVALFKKSQLKVLSDVWASYMSAEEAAEADKKGGGGKKRKKGGSFQTVSSLHRESLGRLMTNLKSTMPHFVRCIIPNEIKKPGKNLNITIT
;
A
#
# COMPACT_ATOMS: atom_id res chain seq x y z
N MET A 1 4.66 7.93 6.01
CA MET A 1 4.52 8.88 4.87
C MET A 1 3.20 8.72 4.13
N LEU A 2 2.97 7.61 3.37
CA LEU A 2 1.72 7.46 2.61
C LEU A 2 0.47 7.46 3.52
N GLU A 3 0.52 6.76 4.65
CA GLU A 3 -0.54 6.78 5.67
C GLU A 3 -0.84 8.17 6.20
N GLU A 4 0.21 8.95 6.49
CA GLU A 4 0.08 10.33 6.97
C GLU A 4 -0.61 11.22 5.92
N GLU A 5 -0.21 11.11 4.66
CA GLU A 5 -0.85 11.87 3.57
C GLU A 5 -2.33 11.48 3.39
N CYS A 6 -2.70 10.23 3.69
CA CYS A 6 -4.11 9.83 3.67
C CYS A 6 -4.97 10.54 4.71
N ILE A 7 -4.37 10.98 5.83
CA ILE A 7 -5.05 11.63 6.95
C ILE A 7 -5.03 13.16 6.80
N VAL A 8 -3.99 13.71 6.16
CA VAL A 8 -3.83 15.17 6.01
C VAL A 8 -4.92 15.75 5.10
N PRO A 9 -5.66 16.76 5.56
CA PRO A 9 -6.66 17.44 4.73
C PRO A 9 -6.00 18.05 3.49
N LYS A 10 -6.67 17.95 2.33
CA LYS A 10 -6.21 18.48 1.03
C LYS A 10 -4.89 17.87 0.50
N ALA A 11 -4.42 16.76 1.06
CA ALA A 11 -3.28 16.04 0.49
C ALA A 11 -3.66 15.43 -0.87
N THR A 12 -2.71 15.43 -1.79
CA THR A 12 -2.81 14.88 -3.13
C THR A 12 -1.67 13.88 -3.38
N ASP A 13 -1.78 13.08 -4.43
CA ASP A 13 -0.69 12.19 -4.84
C ASP A 13 0.61 12.96 -5.12
N MET A 14 0.49 14.21 -5.60
CA MET A 14 1.64 15.06 -5.86
C MET A 14 2.30 15.56 -4.57
N THR A 15 1.52 15.91 -3.54
CA THR A 15 2.09 16.28 -2.22
C THR A 15 2.83 15.09 -1.61
N PHE A 16 2.34 13.87 -1.79
CA PHE A 16 3.05 12.66 -1.39
C PHE A 16 4.38 12.50 -2.13
N ARG A 17 4.38 12.66 -3.48
CA ARG A 17 5.61 12.61 -4.29
C ARG A 17 6.63 13.64 -3.82
N ASP A 18 6.22 14.88 -3.61
CA ASP A 18 7.12 15.96 -3.22
C ASP A 18 7.72 15.72 -1.83
N LYS A 19 6.92 15.20 -0.90
CA LYS A 19 7.38 14.78 0.42
C LYS A 19 8.39 13.62 0.32
N LEU A 20 8.10 12.63 -0.54
CA LEU A 20 9.01 11.52 -0.82
C LEU A 20 10.36 12.02 -1.34
N PHE A 21 10.35 12.98 -2.26
CA PHE A 21 11.57 13.56 -2.79
C PHE A 21 12.36 14.31 -1.72
N LYS A 22 11.70 15.16 -0.96
CA LYS A 22 12.34 15.96 0.09
C LYS A 22 12.99 15.10 1.18
N GLN A 23 12.37 13.96 1.50
CA GLN A 23 12.84 13.11 2.59
C GLN A 23 13.87 12.07 2.16
N HIS A 24 13.78 11.53 0.94
CA HIS A 24 14.53 10.36 0.54
C HIS A 24 15.45 10.54 -0.66
N VAL A 25 15.09 11.35 -1.64
CA VAL A 25 15.96 11.54 -2.81
C VAL A 25 17.24 12.28 -2.39
N GLY A 26 18.37 11.71 -2.79
CA GLY A 26 19.71 12.19 -2.39
C GLY A 26 20.19 11.72 -1.01
N LYS A 27 19.29 11.16 -0.18
CA LYS A 27 19.63 10.59 1.14
C LYS A 27 19.61 9.06 1.12
N ASN A 28 18.71 8.48 0.35
CA ASN A 28 18.59 7.02 0.20
C ASN A 28 19.06 6.62 -1.19
N PRO A 29 20.12 5.78 -1.31
CA PRO A 29 20.65 5.36 -2.61
C PRO A 29 19.71 4.46 -3.40
N LYS A 30 18.60 3.99 -2.80
CA LYS A 30 17.64 3.10 -3.44
C LYS A 30 16.47 3.82 -4.11
N ILE A 31 16.42 5.15 -4.04
CA ILE A 31 15.36 5.94 -4.65
C ILE A 31 15.95 7.06 -5.50
N GLY A 32 15.38 7.27 -6.68
CA GLY A 32 15.83 8.28 -7.62
C GLY A 32 14.68 9.00 -8.32
N LYS A 33 15.06 10.08 -9.02
CA LYS A 33 14.17 10.75 -9.96
C LYS A 33 14.25 10.05 -11.31
N PRO A 34 13.11 9.75 -11.94
CA PRO A 34 13.11 9.12 -13.25
C PRO A 34 13.68 10.05 -14.31
N LYS A 35 14.35 9.47 -15.29
CA LYS A 35 14.72 10.19 -16.51
C LYS A 35 13.50 10.23 -17.43
N PRO A 36 13.18 11.39 -18.05
CA PRO A 36 12.07 11.48 -18.99
C PRO A 36 12.31 10.53 -20.17
N LYS A 37 11.33 9.69 -20.45
CA LYS A 37 11.37 8.78 -21.60
C LYS A 37 10.87 9.54 -22.84
N LYS A 38 11.70 9.68 -23.83
CA LYS A 38 11.29 10.18 -25.15
C LYS A 38 10.51 9.07 -25.85
N ASN A 39 9.28 9.37 -26.30
CA ASN A 39 8.45 8.49 -27.15
C ASN A 39 7.91 7.19 -26.50
N SER A 40 7.28 7.26 -25.33
CA SER A 40 6.55 6.10 -24.81
C SER A 40 5.06 6.43 -24.63
N ASN A 41 4.18 5.50 -25.02
CA ASN A 41 2.73 5.59 -24.77
C ASN A 41 2.36 5.28 -23.30
N VAL A 42 3.36 5.03 -22.47
CA VAL A 42 3.19 4.75 -21.04
C VAL A 42 3.40 6.04 -20.26
N PRO A 43 2.52 6.38 -19.30
CA PRO A 43 2.71 7.56 -18.45
C PRO A 43 4.09 7.56 -17.80
N ASP A 44 4.74 8.73 -17.77
CA ASP A 44 6.03 8.87 -17.13
C ASP A 44 5.95 8.50 -15.65
N PRO A 45 6.94 7.75 -15.15
CA PRO A 45 7.02 7.44 -13.73
C PRO A 45 7.30 8.71 -12.92
N HIS A 46 6.75 8.78 -11.72
CA HIS A 46 7.00 9.90 -10.83
C HIS A 46 8.27 9.74 -9.99
N PHE A 47 8.66 8.50 -9.69
CA PHE A 47 9.92 8.18 -9.01
C PHE A 47 10.41 6.78 -9.41
N GLU A 48 11.66 6.48 -9.13
CA GLU A 48 12.27 5.17 -9.38
C GLU A 48 12.80 4.55 -8.10
N LEU A 49 12.66 3.22 -7.98
CA LEU A 49 13.30 2.43 -6.94
C LEU A 49 14.32 1.47 -7.58
N TYR A 50 15.48 1.41 -6.98
CA TYR A 50 16.55 0.50 -7.38
C TYR A 50 16.41 -0.79 -6.58
N HIS A 51 15.57 -1.71 -7.10
CA HIS A 51 15.37 -3.03 -6.53
C HIS A 51 16.54 -3.96 -6.83
N TYR A 52 16.62 -5.08 -6.11
CA TYR A 52 17.61 -6.11 -6.40
C TYR A 52 17.51 -6.63 -7.84
N ALA A 53 16.32 -6.79 -8.36
CA ALA A 53 16.07 -7.31 -9.71
C ALA A 53 16.24 -6.26 -10.82
N GLY A 54 16.37 -4.99 -10.49
CA GLY A 54 16.50 -3.89 -11.44
C GLY A 54 15.78 -2.62 -11.02
N THR A 55 15.89 -1.58 -11.83
CA THR A 55 15.24 -0.29 -11.60
C THR A 55 13.79 -0.34 -12.05
N VAL A 56 12.87 0.06 -11.19
CA VAL A 56 11.44 0.13 -11.49
C VAL A 56 10.93 1.55 -11.28
N GLY A 57 10.27 2.08 -12.30
CA GLY A 57 9.60 3.38 -12.24
C GLY A 57 8.17 3.24 -11.72
N TYR A 58 7.79 4.12 -10.81
CA TYR A 58 6.47 4.13 -10.17
C TYR A 58 5.70 5.40 -10.47
N ASN A 59 4.44 5.24 -10.83
CA ASN A 59 3.49 6.34 -10.97
C ASN A 59 2.58 6.36 -9.75
N VAL A 60 2.48 7.51 -9.07
CA VAL A 60 1.72 7.66 -7.81
C VAL A 60 0.25 8.03 -8.01
N THR A 61 -0.20 8.12 -9.24
CA THR A 61 -1.60 8.49 -9.53
C THR A 61 -2.57 7.52 -8.83
N ASP A 62 -3.53 8.08 -8.14
CA ASP A 62 -4.55 7.37 -7.34
C ASP A 62 -4.02 6.57 -6.14
N TRP A 63 -2.76 6.76 -5.75
CA TRP A 63 -2.21 6.02 -4.62
C TRP A 63 -2.87 6.35 -3.30
N LEU A 64 -3.19 7.63 -3.05
CA LEU A 64 -3.88 8.02 -1.82
C LEU A 64 -5.28 7.39 -1.76
N THR A 65 -6.01 7.42 -2.87
CA THR A 65 -7.36 6.85 -2.95
C THR A 65 -7.33 5.33 -2.76
N LYS A 66 -6.45 4.64 -3.48
CA LYS A 66 -6.27 3.19 -3.35
C LYS A 66 -5.79 2.77 -1.95
N ASN A 67 -4.94 3.59 -1.32
CA ASN A 67 -4.43 3.30 0.00
C ASN A 67 -5.48 3.51 1.11
N LYS A 68 -6.40 4.43 0.91
CA LYS A 68 -7.53 4.64 1.85
C LYS A 68 -8.48 3.45 1.85
N ASP A 69 -8.74 2.86 0.68
CA ASP A 69 -9.64 1.72 0.48
C ASP A 69 -10.89 1.78 1.39
N PRO A 70 -11.69 2.85 1.32
CA PRO A 70 -12.79 3.04 2.23
C PRO A 70 -13.89 2.00 1.97
N LEU A 71 -14.34 1.35 3.03
CA LEU A 71 -15.52 0.50 2.96
C LEU A 71 -16.76 1.37 2.70
N ASN A 72 -17.62 0.91 1.80
CA ASN A 72 -18.87 1.59 1.52
C ASN A 72 -19.80 1.51 2.74
N GLY A 73 -20.13 2.67 3.33
CA GLY A 73 -20.96 2.76 4.53
C GLY A 73 -22.34 2.11 4.38
N SER A 74 -22.94 2.20 3.18
CA SER A 74 -24.24 1.55 2.89
C SER A 74 -24.14 0.03 2.95
N VAL A 75 -23.06 -0.55 2.44
CA VAL A 75 -22.81 -2.00 2.50
C VAL A 75 -22.58 -2.44 3.94
N VAL A 76 -21.81 -1.70 4.72
CA VAL A 76 -21.63 -1.96 6.15
C VAL A 76 -22.96 -1.92 6.90
N ALA A 77 -23.81 -0.93 6.64
CA ALA A 77 -25.13 -0.82 7.25
C ALA A 77 -26.03 -2.01 6.91
N LEU A 78 -25.95 -2.54 5.67
CA LEU A 78 -26.66 -3.75 5.28
C LEU A 78 -26.15 -4.99 6.03
N PHE A 79 -24.84 -5.13 6.18
CA PHE A 79 -24.25 -6.24 6.92
C PHE A 79 -24.64 -6.20 8.41
N LYS A 80 -24.64 -5.03 9.03
CA LYS A 80 -25.10 -4.86 10.43
C LYS A 80 -26.57 -5.27 10.61
N LYS A 81 -27.42 -5.05 9.59
CA LYS A 81 -28.84 -5.40 9.59
C LYS A 81 -29.15 -6.80 9.06
N SER A 82 -28.14 -7.57 8.74
CA SER A 82 -28.31 -8.91 8.17
C SER A 82 -29.07 -9.84 9.10
N GLN A 83 -29.95 -10.66 8.54
CA GLN A 83 -30.64 -11.74 9.27
C GLN A 83 -29.68 -12.89 9.64
N LEU A 84 -28.54 -12.98 8.97
CA LEU A 84 -27.51 -13.96 9.29
C LEU A 84 -26.74 -13.48 10.52
N LYS A 85 -26.97 -14.14 11.66
CA LYS A 85 -26.40 -13.77 12.94
C LYS A 85 -24.87 -13.63 12.91
N VAL A 86 -24.17 -14.55 12.24
CA VAL A 86 -22.71 -14.49 12.09
C VAL A 86 -22.28 -13.18 11.43
N LEU A 87 -23.00 -12.75 10.39
CA LEU A 87 -22.66 -11.51 9.68
C LEU A 87 -22.92 -10.27 10.54
N SER A 88 -24.08 -10.20 11.20
CA SER A 88 -24.40 -9.09 12.08
C SER A 88 -23.45 -8.99 13.27
N ASP A 89 -23.05 -10.12 13.88
CA ASP A 89 -22.13 -10.16 15.01
C ASP A 89 -20.71 -9.70 14.62
N VAL A 90 -20.20 -10.12 13.47
CA VAL A 90 -18.89 -9.69 12.94
C VAL A 90 -18.85 -8.18 12.70
N TRP A 91 -19.93 -7.62 12.17
CA TRP A 91 -19.99 -6.19 11.81
C TRP A 91 -20.54 -5.29 12.94
N ALA A 92 -21.06 -5.85 14.03
CA ALA A 92 -21.63 -5.09 15.14
C ALA A 92 -20.64 -4.08 15.75
N SER A 93 -19.38 -4.47 15.87
CA SER A 93 -18.32 -3.64 16.45
C SER A 93 -17.63 -2.70 15.44
N TYR A 94 -17.94 -2.83 14.15
CA TYR A 94 -17.35 -1.99 13.13
C TYR A 94 -17.98 -0.59 13.18
N MET A 95 -17.12 0.45 13.25
CA MET A 95 -17.54 1.84 13.12
C MET A 95 -17.02 2.39 11.79
N SER A 96 -17.89 3.01 11.01
CA SER A 96 -17.45 3.72 9.81
C SER A 96 -16.59 4.93 10.17
N ALA A 97 -15.80 5.42 9.24
CA ALA A 97 -14.99 6.62 9.46
C ALA A 97 -15.87 7.85 9.80
N GLU A 98 -17.09 7.89 9.28
CA GLU A 98 -18.07 8.93 9.54
C GLU A 98 -18.64 8.82 10.96
N GLU A 99 -19.06 7.62 11.39
CA GLU A 99 -19.53 7.35 12.75
C GLU A 99 -18.42 7.63 13.78
N ALA A 100 -17.17 7.31 13.47
CA ALA A 100 -16.04 7.58 14.35
C ALA A 100 -15.76 9.09 14.48
N ALA A 101 -15.89 9.85 13.40
CA ALA A 101 -15.74 11.31 13.40
C ALA A 101 -16.87 12.03 14.15
N GLU A 102 -18.09 11.52 14.08
CA GLU A 102 -19.23 12.06 14.84
C GLU A 102 -19.12 11.73 16.33
N ALA A 103 -18.64 10.56 16.69
CA ALA A 103 -18.38 10.17 18.08
C ALA A 103 -17.28 11.02 18.73
N ASP A 104 -16.27 11.44 17.97
CA ASP A 104 -15.21 12.34 18.44
C ASP A 104 -15.74 13.77 18.71
N LYS A 105 -16.75 14.23 17.98
CA LYS A 105 -17.39 15.54 18.19
C LYS A 105 -18.30 15.58 19.40
N LYS A 106 -18.86 14.45 19.84
CA LYS A 106 -19.82 14.36 20.94
C LYS A 106 -19.21 13.99 22.30
N GLY A 107 -17.94 13.62 22.37
CA GLY A 107 -17.31 13.07 23.56
C GLY A 107 -16.24 13.94 24.18
N GLY A 108 -16.60 14.98 24.92
CA GLY A 108 -15.72 15.56 25.94
C GLY A 108 -15.59 14.61 27.13
N GLY A 109 -14.39 14.07 27.41
CA GLY A 109 -14.09 13.37 28.66
C GLY A 109 -13.49 11.97 28.52
N GLY A 110 -12.22 11.92 28.70
CA GLY A 110 -11.32 10.91 29.26
C GLY A 110 -11.72 9.44 29.40
N LYS A 111 -12.22 8.75 28.39
CA LYS A 111 -12.25 7.29 28.36
C LYS A 111 -11.27 6.77 27.32
N LYS A 112 -10.39 5.83 27.71
CA LYS A 112 -9.49 5.09 26.81
C LYS A 112 -10.26 4.72 25.54
N ARG A 113 -9.88 5.35 24.43
CA ARG A 113 -10.40 5.05 23.09
C ARG A 113 -10.30 3.55 22.86
N LYS A 114 -11.42 2.83 22.90
CA LYS A 114 -11.51 1.56 22.19
C LYS A 114 -11.14 1.92 20.75
N LYS A 115 -10.13 1.29 20.19
CA LYS A 115 -9.82 1.33 18.76
C LYS A 115 -11.04 0.78 18.00
N GLY A 116 -12.09 1.58 17.94
CA GLY A 116 -13.16 1.39 16.98
C GLY A 116 -12.55 1.57 15.62
N GLY A 117 -12.91 0.76 14.65
CA GLY A 117 -12.42 0.65 13.28
C GLY A 117 -11.44 1.74 12.87
N SER A 118 -10.23 1.68 13.40
CA SER A 118 -9.17 2.61 13.08
C SER A 118 -9.08 2.64 11.56
N PHE A 119 -9.12 3.82 10.98
CA PHE A 119 -8.81 4.05 9.56
C PHE A 119 -7.50 3.32 9.24
N GLN A 120 -7.64 2.07 8.84
CA GLN A 120 -6.53 1.19 8.53
C GLN A 120 -6.30 1.27 7.03
N THR A 121 -5.18 1.86 6.66
CA THR A 121 -4.79 1.94 5.25
C THR A 121 -4.21 0.61 4.76
N VAL A 122 -4.30 0.35 3.47
CA VAL A 122 -3.68 -0.82 2.83
C VAL A 122 -2.19 -0.88 3.13
N SER A 123 -1.48 0.26 3.09
CA SER A 123 -0.05 0.33 3.40
C SER A 123 0.26 0.02 4.86
N SER A 124 -0.63 0.37 5.80
CA SER A 124 -0.47 0.03 7.22
C SER A 124 -0.55 -1.47 7.44
N LEU A 125 -1.56 -2.11 6.86
CA LEU A 125 -1.75 -3.56 6.93
C LEU A 125 -0.57 -4.31 6.26
N HIS A 126 -0.16 -3.83 5.09
CA HIS A 126 0.99 -4.40 4.38
C HIS A 126 2.27 -4.30 5.21
N ARG A 127 2.53 -3.14 5.83
CA ARG A 127 3.71 -2.94 6.68
C ARG A 127 3.72 -3.88 7.87
N GLU A 128 2.57 -4.09 8.51
CA GLU A 128 2.46 -5.03 9.63
C GLU A 128 2.75 -6.47 9.17
N SER A 129 2.12 -6.90 8.08
CA SER A 129 2.31 -8.23 7.51
C SER A 129 3.75 -8.46 7.06
N LEU A 130 4.36 -7.47 6.41
CA LEU A 130 5.76 -7.51 6.01
C LEU A 130 6.69 -7.56 7.22
N GLY A 131 6.39 -6.82 8.28
CA GLY A 131 7.16 -6.86 9.53
C GLY A 131 7.16 -8.26 10.15
N ARG A 132 6.02 -8.92 10.21
CA ARG A 132 5.90 -10.32 10.68
C ARG A 132 6.70 -11.27 9.79
N LEU A 133 6.57 -11.14 8.47
CA LEU A 133 7.32 -11.96 7.50
C LEU A 133 8.83 -11.78 7.69
N MET A 134 9.31 -10.54 7.80
CA MET A 134 10.73 -10.25 8.00
C MET A 134 11.27 -10.79 9.32
N THR A 135 10.46 -10.76 10.38
CA THR A 135 10.83 -11.37 11.65
C THR A 135 11.00 -12.89 11.51
N ASN A 136 10.06 -13.55 10.83
CA ASN A 136 10.15 -14.98 10.58
C ASN A 136 11.36 -15.34 9.70
N LEU A 137 11.61 -14.58 8.63
CA LEU A 137 12.77 -14.80 7.77
C LEU A 137 14.10 -14.62 8.51
N LYS A 138 14.19 -13.64 9.41
CA LYS A 138 15.41 -13.42 10.22
C LYS A 138 15.63 -14.48 11.28
N SER A 139 14.59 -15.18 11.72
CA SER A 139 14.70 -16.29 12.68
C SER A 139 15.08 -17.62 12.02
N THR A 140 15.08 -17.68 10.69
CA THR A 140 15.45 -18.84 9.89
C THR A 140 16.75 -18.59 9.14
N MET A 141 17.26 -19.60 8.44
CA MET A 141 18.39 -19.46 7.52
C MET A 141 17.83 -19.24 6.10
N PRO A 142 17.73 -17.99 5.60
CA PRO A 142 17.11 -17.71 4.33
C PRO A 142 18.01 -18.12 3.15
N HIS A 143 17.42 -18.79 2.17
CA HIS A 143 18.05 -19.11 0.91
C HIS A 143 17.38 -18.34 -0.21
N PHE A 144 18.15 -17.56 -0.98
CA PHE A 144 17.64 -16.78 -2.10
C PHE A 144 17.80 -17.59 -3.39
N VAL A 145 16.68 -18.01 -3.96
CA VAL A 145 16.66 -18.77 -5.21
C VAL A 145 16.14 -17.85 -6.32
N ARG A 146 16.90 -17.71 -7.39
CA ARG A 146 16.50 -16.99 -8.59
C ARG A 146 16.26 -17.99 -9.71
N CYS A 147 15.02 -18.06 -10.20
CA CYS A 147 14.70 -18.91 -11.33
C CYS A 147 15.23 -18.31 -12.63
N ILE A 148 15.94 -19.09 -13.40
CA ILE A 148 16.37 -18.74 -14.76
C ILE A 148 15.21 -19.05 -15.70
N ILE A 149 14.69 -18.04 -16.38
CA ILE A 149 13.66 -18.23 -17.41
C ILE A 149 14.38 -18.60 -18.71
N PRO A 150 14.17 -19.81 -19.24
CA PRO A 150 14.94 -20.30 -20.41
C PRO A 150 14.63 -19.57 -21.71
N ASN A 151 13.45 -18.95 -21.81
CA ASN A 151 13.06 -18.14 -22.97
C ASN A 151 11.92 -17.19 -22.59
N GLU A 152 11.80 -16.07 -23.30
CA GLU A 152 10.76 -15.06 -23.08
C GLU A 152 9.34 -15.57 -23.32
N ILE A 153 9.20 -16.58 -24.21
CA ILE A 153 7.92 -17.18 -24.56
C ILE A 153 7.43 -18.15 -23.50
N LYS A 154 8.28 -18.52 -22.55
CA LYS A 154 8.01 -19.47 -21.44
C LYS A 154 7.48 -20.82 -21.92
N LYS A 155 7.93 -21.28 -23.08
CA LYS A 155 7.56 -22.60 -23.63
C LYS A 155 8.71 -23.60 -23.51
N PRO A 156 8.46 -24.84 -23.11
CA PRO A 156 9.48 -25.89 -23.08
C PRO A 156 9.99 -26.22 -24.50
N GLY A 157 11.27 -26.58 -24.63
CA GLY A 157 11.85 -27.05 -25.91
C GLY A 157 12.24 -25.96 -26.91
N LYS A 158 12.15 -24.67 -26.55
CA LYS A 158 12.67 -23.55 -27.35
C LYS A 158 14.06 -23.13 -26.89
N ASN A 159 14.91 -22.71 -27.84
CA ASN A 159 16.29 -22.34 -27.59
C ASN A 159 16.47 -21.37 -26.41
N LEU A 160 17.49 -21.64 -25.59
CA LEU A 160 17.92 -20.75 -24.50
C LEU A 160 18.46 -19.45 -25.09
N ASN A 161 17.69 -18.38 -25.01
CA ASN A 161 18.21 -17.02 -25.16
C ASN A 161 18.52 -16.49 -23.74
N ILE A 162 19.72 -16.77 -23.27
CA ILE A 162 20.20 -16.21 -22.00
C ILE A 162 20.72 -14.80 -22.30
N THR A 163 19.89 -13.81 -22.09
CA THR A 163 20.36 -12.43 -21.98
C THR A 163 20.80 -12.21 -20.54
N ILE A 164 22.12 -12.25 -20.31
CA ILE A 164 22.69 -11.85 -19.02
C ILE A 164 22.75 -10.33 -19.04
N THR A 165 21.85 -9.67 -18.32
CA THR A 165 21.91 -8.23 -18.00
C THR A 165 22.47 -8.04 -16.61
#